data_966a0d5e705da461847bbb7e50285946
#
_entry.id   966a0d5e705da461847bbb7e50285946
#
_cell.length_a   1.000
_cell.length_b   1.000
_cell.length_c   1.000
_cell.angle_alpha   90.00
_cell.angle_beta   90.00
_cell.angle_gamma   90.00
#
_symmetry.space_group_name_H-M   'P 1'
#
loop_
_entity.id
_entity.type
_entity.pdbx_description
1 polymer ?
#
loop_
_entity_poly.entity_id
_entity_poly.type
_entity_poly.pdbx_seq_one_letter_code
_entity_poly.pdbx_strand_id
1 'polypeptide(L)'
;MTVHARLMWGLLAAVAAAGAVAAQDRPSVSDEPAALWRTFERPPDEARVMMRWWWFGPAVTPAGLDRDLQAMRDGGLGGVEVQPVYPLALDGATPETQVRPFLSPSFLEAVTHARGTAARLGLRFDLTLGSGWPFGGPGVSVADAAGALRIETVPLVAGARVVGLPAIGAGESLLAVYLTAGSAAPTATAAFRRVEATPSDGRVVLQAPVDGPHQAWVFIASRTGMMVKRPAIGGEGFVLDHYDRGALGRYLGHVGTPLLGALASARPYAIFCDSLEVFGSDWTPGLLDAFRSRYGYDLREHLPALVAGDDDRSRGVRHDWGQLLTERLETEFLGPLAQWAHEHDTRLRVQTYGIPPARPSSAGLVDLPEGEGAQWRTVTSVRWASSAAHVFGRPVASSETWTWLHSPSFAATPLDVKAEADRHFLQGVTQLIGHGWPNTSAGVDWPGARFYAAAVLSDANPWWIVMPDLSRYLQRTSAMLRAGTSANDVALYLPTADAWSRMRPGKVHLFEMLRDHVGSALVGSLLDAGFGFDVVDDARLQVDARV
;
A
#
# COMPACT_ATOMS: atom_id res chain seq x y z
N MET A 1 11.13 16.85 34.51
CA MET A 1 10.74 16.74 33.08
C MET A 1 10.89 15.28 32.69
N THR A 2 9.79 14.57 32.62
CA THR A 2 9.71 13.12 32.46
C THR A 2 10.02 12.71 31.00
N VAL A 3 10.51 11.50 30.82
CA VAL A 3 10.86 10.87 29.53
C VAL A 3 9.74 11.00 28.48
N HIS A 4 8.49 11.06 28.91
CA HIS A 4 7.30 11.24 28.07
C HIS A 4 7.27 12.58 27.30
N ALA A 5 7.84 13.64 27.84
CA ALA A 5 7.90 14.94 27.16
C ALA A 5 8.90 14.95 26.00
N ARG A 6 9.97 14.15 26.06
CA ARG A 6 11.00 14.10 25.00
C ARG A 6 10.57 13.29 23.79
N LEU A 7 9.77 12.23 23.97
CA LEU A 7 9.21 11.44 22.85
C LEU A 7 8.12 12.21 22.10
N MET A 8 7.30 12.99 22.79
CA MET A 8 6.30 13.87 22.14
C MET A 8 6.95 14.99 21.32
N TRP A 9 8.09 15.53 21.76
CA TRP A 9 8.81 16.57 20.99
C TRP A 9 9.49 16.01 19.74
N GLY A 10 9.93 14.76 19.75
CA GLY A 10 10.50 14.09 18.57
C GLY A 10 9.48 13.88 17.46
N LEU A 11 8.24 13.50 17.79
CA LEU A 11 7.14 13.36 16.81
C LEU A 11 6.66 14.72 16.28
N LEU A 12 6.59 15.75 17.13
CA LEU A 12 6.23 17.11 16.72
C LEU A 12 7.28 17.76 15.82
N ALA A 13 8.58 17.47 16.04
CA ALA A 13 9.65 17.96 15.18
C ALA A 13 9.65 17.30 13.80
N ALA A 14 9.31 16.00 13.70
CA ALA A 14 9.19 15.31 12.42
C ALA A 14 8.00 15.81 11.59
N VAL A 15 6.87 16.13 12.23
CA VAL A 15 5.69 16.70 11.56
C VAL A 15 5.95 18.16 11.14
N ALA A 16 6.67 18.95 11.94
CA ALA A 16 7.00 20.33 11.61
C ALA A 16 8.06 20.42 10.47
N ALA A 17 9.02 19.48 10.42
CA ALA A 17 9.99 19.42 9.32
C ALA A 17 9.34 19.00 7.99
N ALA A 18 8.37 18.08 8.01
CA ALA A 18 7.58 17.74 6.82
C ALA A 18 6.73 18.90 6.31
N GLY A 19 6.23 19.77 7.20
CA GLY A 19 5.47 20.97 6.84
C GLY A 19 6.30 22.05 6.14
N ALA A 20 7.59 22.18 6.48
CA ALA A 20 8.44 23.21 5.91
C ALA A 20 8.92 22.91 4.47
N VAL A 21 9.03 21.63 4.07
CA VAL A 21 9.39 21.24 2.70
C VAL A 21 8.18 21.36 1.75
N ALA A 22 6.96 21.21 2.26
CA ALA A 22 5.74 21.25 1.45
C ALA A 22 5.35 22.67 0.97
N ALA A 23 5.93 23.74 1.52
CA ALA A 23 5.60 25.11 1.15
C ALA A 23 6.26 25.60 -0.14
N GLN A 24 7.22 24.87 -0.68
CA GLN A 24 8.02 25.33 -1.83
C GLN A 24 7.49 24.91 -3.21
N ASP A 25 6.56 23.95 -3.34
CA ASP A 25 6.11 23.40 -4.63
C ASP A 25 4.68 23.78 -5.02
N ARG A 26 4.06 24.78 -4.38
CA ARG A 26 2.79 25.31 -4.91
C ARG A 26 3.11 26.27 -6.05
N PRO A 27 2.81 25.94 -7.33
CA PRO A 27 2.74 26.96 -8.34
C PRO A 27 1.67 27.96 -7.85
N SER A 28 2.06 29.20 -7.58
CA SER A 28 1.10 30.27 -7.30
C SER A 28 0.32 30.54 -8.58
N VAL A 29 -0.70 29.74 -8.83
CA VAL A 29 -1.69 30.08 -9.85
C VAL A 29 -2.42 31.29 -9.25
N SER A 30 -2.22 32.45 -9.84
CA SER A 30 -2.95 33.66 -9.48
C SER A 30 -4.44 33.36 -9.55
N ASP A 31 -5.21 33.72 -8.50
CA ASP A 31 -6.66 33.56 -8.46
C ASP A 31 -7.38 34.50 -9.45
N GLU A 32 -6.62 35.26 -10.24
CA GLU A 32 -7.20 36.10 -11.29
C GLU A 32 -7.81 35.23 -12.40
N PRO A 33 -9.07 35.52 -12.80
CA PRO A 33 -9.74 34.76 -13.87
C PRO A 33 -8.94 34.64 -15.17
N ALA A 34 -8.14 35.65 -15.51
CA ALA A 34 -7.27 35.64 -16.67
C ALA A 34 -6.11 34.64 -16.55
N ALA A 35 -5.59 34.42 -15.34
CA ALA A 35 -4.54 33.42 -15.09
C ALA A 35 -5.11 31.99 -15.16
N LEU A 36 -6.28 31.77 -14.56
CA LEU A 36 -6.98 30.48 -14.66
C LEU A 36 -7.33 30.16 -16.11
N TRP A 37 -7.80 31.14 -16.89
CA TRP A 37 -8.09 30.95 -18.30
C TRP A 37 -6.83 30.56 -19.09
N ARG A 38 -5.69 31.21 -18.87
CA ARG A 38 -4.41 30.85 -19.49
C ARG A 38 -3.98 29.41 -19.12
N THR A 39 -4.16 29.00 -17.84
CA THR A 39 -3.90 27.64 -17.39
C THR A 39 -4.82 26.62 -18.09
N PHE A 40 -6.09 26.97 -18.31
CA PHE A 40 -7.02 26.12 -19.04
C PHE A 40 -6.64 25.98 -20.52
N GLU A 41 -6.25 27.07 -21.17
CA GLU A 41 -5.84 27.05 -22.59
C GLU A 41 -4.52 26.30 -22.79
N ARG A 42 -3.56 26.51 -21.88
CA ARG A 42 -2.21 25.94 -21.93
C ARG A 42 -1.86 25.29 -20.58
N PRO A 43 -2.48 24.14 -20.29
CA PRO A 43 -2.24 23.46 -19.02
C PRO A 43 -0.79 22.97 -18.94
N PRO A 44 -0.19 22.99 -17.74
CA PRO A 44 1.19 22.54 -17.54
C PRO A 44 1.34 21.03 -17.77
N ASP A 45 2.52 20.62 -18.23
CA ASP A 45 2.80 19.23 -18.62
C ASP A 45 2.67 18.24 -17.44
N GLU A 46 2.94 18.68 -16.20
CA GLU A 46 2.78 17.88 -14.99
C GLU A 46 1.31 17.52 -14.67
N ALA A 47 0.35 18.19 -15.30
CA ALA A 47 -1.07 17.84 -15.17
C ALA A 47 -1.53 16.76 -16.16
N ARG A 48 -0.66 16.29 -17.04
CA ARG A 48 -0.98 15.21 -17.98
C ARG A 48 -1.16 13.88 -17.26
N VAL A 49 -1.99 13.03 -17.85
CA VAL A 49 -2.17 11.64 -17.43
C VAL A 49 -0.84 10.89 -17.56
N MET A 50 -0.53 10.06 -16.58
CA MET A 50 0.57 9.11 -16.63
C MET A 50 0.07 7.70 -16.90
N MET A 51 0.99 6.81 -17.29
CA MET A 51 0.69 5.38 -17.49
C MET A 51 1.58 4.51 -16.62
N ARG A 52 0.98 3.56 -15.91
CA ARG A 52 1.70 2.39 -15.42
C ARG A 52 2.12 1.58 -16.63
N TRP A 53 3.43 1.34 -16.74
CA TRP A 53 4.05 0.72 -17.91
C TRP A 53 4.54 -0.67 -17.54
N TRP A 54 3.76 -1.65 -17.98
CA TRP A 54 3.99 -3.05 -17.65
C TRP A 54 5.14 -3.63 -18.49
N TRP A 55 6.19 -4.06 -17.80
CA TRP A 55 7.31 -4.78 -18.40
C TRP A 55 7.18 -6.26 -18.05
N PHE A 56 6.65 -7.03 -18.99
CA PHE A 56 6.41 -8.46 -18.79
C PHE A 56 7.68 -9.27 -18.95
N GLY A 57 8.06 -9.99 -17.91
CA GLY A 57 9.21 -10.89 -17.90
C GLY A 57 10.49 -10.44 -17.21
N PRO A 58 11.03 -9.20 -17.38
CA PRO A 58 10.89 -8.19 -18.44
C PRO A 58 11.54 -8.59 -19.76
N ALA A 59 10.73 -8.71 -20.78
CA ALA A 59 11.19 -8.99 -22.14
C ALA A 59 11.13 -7.69 -22.98
N VAL A 60 12.06 -6.76 -22.70
CA VAL A 60 12.08 -5.43 -23.31
C VAL A 60 13.33 -5.21 -24.15
N THR A 61 13.20 -4.42 -25.21
CA THR A 61 14.31 -3.99 -26.07
C THR A 61 14.37 -2.46 -26.13
N PRO A 62 15.56 -1.85 -26.35
CA PRO A 62 15.66 -0.40 -26.51
C PRO A 62 14.69 0.16 -27.55
N ALA A 63 14.59 -0.47 -28.73
CA ALA A 63 13.68 -0.04 -29.79
C ALA A 63 12.20 -0.14 -29.38
N GLY A 64 11.81 -1.18 -28.62
CA GLY A 64 10.45 -1.33 -28.11
C GLY A 64 10.13 -0.27 -27.06
N LEU A 65 11.07 0.02 -26.16
CA LEU A 65 10.93 1.06 -25.15
C LEU A 65 10.80 2.46 -25.79
N ASP A 66 11.63 2.76 -26.78
CA ASP A 66 11.58 4.03 -27.52
C ASP A 66 10.24 4.19 -28.26
N ARG A 67 9.75 3.15 -28.92
CA ARG A 67 8.45 3.14 -29.61
C ARG A 67 7.30 3.42 -28.65
N ASP A 68 7.25 2.73 -27.52
CA ASP A 68 6.18 2.89 -26.53
C ASP A 68 6.17 4.32 -25.95
N LEU A 69 7.34 4.84 -25.57
CA LEU A 69 7.46 6.20 -25.04
C LEU A 69 7.07 7.27 -26.07
N GLN A 70 7.44 7.06 -27.35
CA GLN A 70 7.02 7.95 -28.42
C GLN A 70 5.51 7.91 -28.64
N ALA A 71 4.89 6.72 -28.70
CA ALA A 71 3.45 6.56 -28.86
C ALA A 71 2.67 7.17 -27.68
N MET A 72 3.18 7.04 -26.45
CA MET A 72 2.61 7.71 -25.27
C MET A 72 2.69 9.23 -25.39
N ARG A 73 3.83 9.76 -25.80
CA ARG A 73 4.01 11.21 -26.01
C ARG A 73 3.05 11.74 -27.08
N ASP A 74 2.92 11.03 -28.20
CA ASP A 74 2.04 11.38 -29.32
C ASP A 74 0.57 11.30 -28.92
N GLY A 75 0.21 10.36 -28.02
CA GLY A 75 -1.11 10.26 -27.38
C GLY A 75 -1.40 11.36 -26.36
N GLY A 76 -0.45 12.27 -26.09
CA GLY A 76 -0.61 13.37 -25.14
C GLY A 76 -0.39 12.99 -23.68
N LEU A 77 0.19 11.83 -23.39
CA LEU A 77 0.52 11.39 -22.03
C LEU A 77 1.71 12.17 -21.45
N GLY A 78 1.78 12.29 -20.12
CA GLY A 78 2.75 13.11 -19.42
C GLY A 78 3.90 12.32 -18.80
N GLY A 79 3.80 11.01 -18.71
CA GLY A 79 4.85 10.20 -18.10
C GLY A 79 4.48 8.74 -17.91
N VAL A 80 5.43 8.00 -17.35
CA VAL A 80 5.33 6.57 -17.12
C VAL A 80 5.72 6.22 -15.69
N GLU A 81 5.17 5.11 -15.20
CA GLU A 81 5.61 4.39 -14.01
C GLU A 81 6.04 2.99 -14.46
N VAL A 82 7.31 2.69 -14.35
CA VAL A 82 7.84 1.38 -14.74
C VAL A 82 7.47 0.33 -13.69
N GLN A 83 6.74 -0.71 -14.12
CA GLN A 83 6.31 -1.82 -13.30
C GLN A 83 6.75 -3.16 -13.93
N PRO A 84 7.86 -3.76 -13.47
CA PRO A 84 8.28 -5.08 -13.91
C PRO A 84 7.37 -6.16 -13.33
N VAL A 85 6.85 -7.06 -14.18
CA VAL A 85 5.91 -8.10 -13.77
C VAL A 85 6.19 -9.43 -14.47
N TYR A 86 5.42 -10.44 -14.11
CA TYR A 86 5.52 -11.83 -14.59
C TYR A 86 5.63 -11.94 -16.11
N PRO A 87 6.30 -13.00 -16.61
CA PRO A 87 6.34 -13.27 -18.04
C PRO A 87 4.95 -13.71 -18.55
N LEU A 88 4.56 -13.22 -19.73
CA LEU A 88 3.36 -13.70 -20.40
C LEU A 88 3.71 -14.95 -21.23
N ALA A 89 2.88 -15.99 -21.13
CA ALA A 89 2.85 -17.08 -22.11
C ALA A 89 2.09 -16.56 -23.35
N LEU A 90 2.82 -16.03 -24.31
CA LEU A 90 2.27 -15.63 -25.60
C LEU A 90 2.52 -16.74 -26.60
N ASP A 91 1.55 -17.01 -27.48
CA ASP A 91 1.69 -17.96 -28.59
C ASP A 91 2.76 -17.44 -29.58
N GLY A 92 3.97 -17.82 -29.36
CA GLY A 92 5.16 -17.30 -30.03
C GLY A 92 6.20 -16.98 -28.95
N ALA A 93 7.09 -17.93 -28.68
CA ALA A 93 8.07 -17.81 -27.62
C ALA A 93 8.77 -16.46 -27.67
N THR A 94 8.66 -15.69 -26.61
CA THR A 94 9.57 -14.56 -26.38
C THR A 94 10.98 -15.13 -26.42
N PRO A 95 11.84 -14.71 -27.36
CA PRO A 95 13.20 -15.22 -27.40
C PRO A 95 13.84 -15.04 -26.01
N GLU A 96 14.36 -16.12 -25.42
CA GLU A 96 15.05 -16.06 -24.11
C GLU A 96 16.14 -14.99 -24.07
N THR A 97 16.70 -14.66 -25.24
CA THR A 97 17.69 -13.60 -25.43
C THR A 97 17.17 -12.19 -25.15
N GLN A 98 15.86 -11.97 -25.05
CA GLN A 98 15.26 -10.68 -24.73
C GLN A 98 14.88 -10.52 -23.26
N VAL A 99 14.85 -11.60 -22.50
CA VAL A 99 14.53 -11.56 -21.05
C VAL A 99 15.68 -10.91 -20.29
N ARG A 100 15.35 -9.92 -19.48
CA ARG A 100 16.27 -9.19 -18.61
C ARG A 100 15.85 -9.42 -17.16
N PRO A 101 16.41 -10.41 -16.46
CA PRO A 101 16.02 -10.71 -15.09
C PRO A 101 16.09 -9.48 -14.21
N PHE A 102 15.13 -9.31 -13.31
CA PHE A 102 15.05 -8.17 -12.42
C PHE A 102 16.38 -7.94 -11.68
N LEU A 103 16.83 -6.70 -11.60
CA LEU A 103 18.14 -6.26 -11.06
C LEU A 103 19.38 -6.78 -11.80
N SER A 104 19.27 -7.55 -12.88
CA SER A 104 20.44 -7.89 -13.69
C SER A 104 21.04 -6.63 -14.34
N PRO A 105 22.34 -6.65 -14.72
CA PRO A 105 22.94 -5.53 -15.44
C PRO A 105 22.14 -5.10 -16.66
N SER A 106 21.65 -6.07 -17.45
CA SER A 106 20.85 -5.78 -18.64
C SER A 106 19.47 -5.17 -18.33
N PHE A 107 18.87 -5.50 -17.18
CA PHE A 107 17.65 -4.85 -16.70
C PHE A 107 17.93 -3.38 -16.30
N LEU A 108 18.99 -3.14 -15.55
CA LEU A 108 19.40 -1.81 -15.13
C LEU A 108 19.76 -0.90 -16.32
N GLU A 109 20.41 -1.46 -17.35
CA GLU A 109 20.64 -0.78 -18.62
C GLU A 109 19.33 -0.39 -19.32
N ALA A 110 18.33 -1.27 -19.34
CA ALA A 110 17.02 -0.99 -19.92
C ALA A 110 16.28 0.13 -19.14
N VAL A 111 16.34 0.14 -17.81
CA VAL A 111 15.79 1.22 -16.98
C VAL A 111 16.49 2.55 -17.27
N THR A 112 17.81 2.55 -17.38
CA THR A 112 18.61 3.74 -17.73
C THR A 112 18.26 4.27 -19.12
N HIS A 113 18.13 3.37 -20.11
CA HIS A 113 17.72 3.73 -21.48
C HIS A 113 16.33 4.36 -21.49
N ALA A 114 15.34 3.71 -20.87
CA ALA A 114 13.96 4.21 -20.79
C ALA A 114 13.90 5.58 -20.12
N ARG A 115 14.63 5.78 -19.01
CA ARG A 115 14.71 7.08 -18.33
C ARG A 115 15.31 8.17 -19.23
N GLY A 116 16.38 7.84 -19.98
CA GLY A 116 17.00 8.75 -20.92
C GLY A 116 16.06 9.16 -22.07
N THR A 117 15.34 8.21 -22.62
CA THR A 117 14.33 8.45 -23.68
C THR A 117 13.15 9.27 -23.15
N ALA A 118 12.62 8.93 -21.96
CA ALA A 118 11.57 9.71 -21.31
C ALA A 118 11.98 11.18 -21.13
N ALA A 119 13.23 11.43 -20.68
CA ALA A 119 13.74 12.79 -20.55
C ALA A 119 13.80 13.56 -21.87
N ARG A 120 14.28 12.92 -22.94
CA ARG A 120 14.34 13.54 -24.29
C ARG A 120 12.94 13.91 -24.82
N LEU A 121 11.94 13.11 -24.46
CA LEU A 121 10.54 13.33 -24.86
C LEU A 121 9.77 14.26 -23.91
N GLY A 122 10.38 14.74 -22.82
CA GLY A 122 9.72 15.56 -21.81
C GLY A 122 8.67 14.79 -21.02
N LEU A 123 8.86 13.49 -20.83
CA LEU A 123 7.98 12.62 -20.05
C LEU A 123 8.51 12.49 -18.61
N ARG A 124 7.61 12.59 -17.65
CA ARG A 124 7.86 12.21 -16.25
C ARG A 124 8.16 10.72 -16.19
N PHE A 125 9.10 10.33 -15.31
CA PHE A 125 9.48 8.95 -15.12
C PHE A 125 9.42 8.61 -13.63
N ASP A 126 8.53 7.70 -13.27
CA ASP A 126 8.39 7.10 -11.95
C ASP A 126 8.85 5.63 -12.01
N LEU A 127 9.23 5.09 -10.86
CA LEU A 127 9.76 3.72 -10.77
C LEU A 127 9.23 3.02 -9.52
N THR A 128 8.70 1.82 -9.68
CA THR A 128 8.42 0.94 -8.55
C THR A 128 9.73 0.38 -7.98
N LEU A 129 9.89 0.44 -6.65
CA LEU A 129 11.02 -0.21 -5.97
C LEU A 129 10.74 -1.69 -5.72
N GLY A 130 10.49 -2.43 -6.76
CA GLY A 130 10.16 -3.83 -6.68
C GLY A 130 9.79 -4.42 -8.02
N SER A 131 9.31 -5.65 -7.97
CA SER A 131 8.77 -6.38 -9.10
C SER A 131 7.49 -7.07 -8.65
N GLY A 132 6.38 -6.81 -9.32
CA GLY A 132 5.06 -7.14 -8.78
C GLY A 132 4.72 -6.33 -7.54
N TRP A 133 3.86 -6.86 -6.66
CA TRP A 133 3.42 -6.21 -5.41
C TRP A 133 3.00 -7.24 -4.35
N PRO A 134 2.89 -6.86 -3.04
CA PRO A 134 3.49 -5.67 -2.41
C PRO A 134 5.02 -5.76 -2.35
N PHE A 135 5.69 -4.78 -1.72
CA PHE A 135 7.16 -4.78 -1.61
C PHE A 135 7.71 -6.07 -1.03
N GLY A 136 8.75 -6.57 -1.66
CA GLY A 136 9.39 -7.84 -1.35
C GLY A 136 10.20 -8.35 -2.54
N GLY A 137 10.62 -9.60 -2.50
CA GLY A 137 11.33 -10.25 -3.60
C GLY A 137 12.74 -10.68 -3.26
N PRO A 138 13.69 -10.59 -4.19
CA PRO A 138 15.04 -11.11 -4.00
C PRO A 138 15.72 -10.44 -2.79
N GLY A 139 16.42 -11.26 -1.99
CA GLY A 139 17.12 -10.78 -0.80
C GLY A 139 16.28 -10.67 0.46
N VAL A 140 14.95 -10.83 0.41
CA VAL A 140 14.12 -10.92 1.62
C VAL A 140 14.26 -12.31 2.23
N SER A 141 14.98 -12.37 3.36
CA SER A 141 15.16 -13.61 4.12
C SER A 141 13.87 -13.98 4.88
N VAL A 142 13.79 -15.23 5.38
CA VAL A 142 12.68 -15.64 6.27
C VAL A 142 12.60 -14.73 7.50
N ALA A 143 13.71 -14.23 8.01
CA ALA A 143 13.74 -13.33 9.15
C ALA A 143 13.14 -11.95 8.82
N ASP A 144 13.25 -11.51 7.59
CA ASP A 144 12.78 -10.21 7.09
C ASP A 144 11.38 -10.29 6.45
N ALA A 145 10.83 -11.50 6.32
CA ALA A 145 9.53 -11.74 5.72
C ALA A 145 8.38 -11.32 6.65
N ALA A 146 7.28 -10.92 6.05
CA ALA A 146 6.06 -10.50 6.75
C ALA A 146 5.62 -11.50 7.82
N GLY A 147 5.39 -10.99 9.03
CA GLY A 147 5.04 -11.78 10.20
C GLY A 147 3.54 -11.96 10.41
N ALA A 148 3.17 -13.05 11.07
CA ALA A 148 1.79 -13.38 11.41
C ALA A 148 1.68 -14.02 12.81
N LEU A 149 0.57 -13.80 13.49
CA LEU A 149 0.22 -14.55 14.68
C LEU A 149 -0.46 -15.86 14.28
N ARG A 150 0.28 -16.97 14.36
CA ARG A 150 -0.25 -18.31 14.14
C ARG A 150 -0.84 -18.88 15.42
N ILE A 151 -2.05 -19.38 15.36
CA ILE A 151 -2.77 -19.96 16.49
C ILE A 151 -3.19 -21.38 16.13
N GLU A 152 -2.73 -22.33 16.92
CA GLU A 152 -3.05 -23.75 16.76
C GLU A 152 -3.81 -24.26 17.97
N THR A 153 -4.72 -25.19 17.74
CA THR A 153 -5.43 -25.86 18.83
C THR A 153 -5.09 -27.36 18.86
N VAL A 154 -4.76 -27.84 20.08
CA VAL A 154 -4.41 -29.24 20.30
C VAL A 154 -5.40 -29.83 21.29
N PRO A 155 -6.20 -30.86 20.92
CA PRO A 155 -7.14 -31.52 21.82
C PRO A 155 -6.41 -32.35 22.89
N LEU A 156 -6.87 -32.30 24.12
CA LEU A 156 -6.38 -33.07 25.25
C LEU A 156 -7.50 -33.93 25.83
N VAL A 157 -7.20 -35.20 26.09
CA VAL A 157 -8.09 -36.11 26.78
C VAL A 157 -7.92 -36.00 28.30
N ALA A 158 -8.93 -36.43 29.06
CA ALA A 158 -8.85 -36.50 30.52
C ALA A 158 -7.59 -37.27 30.97
N GLY A 159 -6.90 -36.75 31.99
CA GLY A 159 -5.66 -37.34 32.47
C GLY A 159 -4.37 -36.94 31.72
N ALA A 160 -4.50 -36.19 30.61
CA ALA A 160 -3.32 -35.73 29.89
C ALA A 160 -2.41 -34.84 30.76
N ARG A 161 -1.11 -35.09 30.72
CA ARG A 161 -0.05 -34.34 31.43
C ARG A 161 0.90 -33.60 30.51
N VAL A 162 0.75 -33.80 29.20
CA VAL A 162 1.63 -33.24 28.19
C VAL A 162 0.81 -32.67 27.05
N VAL A 163 1.16 -31.46 26.61
CA VAL A 163 0.71 -30.85 25.37
C VAL A 163 1.79 -31.08 24.32
N GLY A 164 1.49 -31.82 23.26
CA GLY A 164 2.35 -31.86 22.08
C GLY A 164 2.25 -30.52 21.36
N LEU A 165 3.39 -29.85 21.15
CA LEU A 165 3.38 -28.58 20.40
C LEU A 165 3.36 -28.85 18.90
N PRO A 166 2.70 -27.99 18.11
CA PRO A 166 2.91 -27.94 16.67
C PRO A 166 4.39 -27.71 16.36
N ALA A 167 4.84 -28.16 15.18
CA ALA A 167 6.20 -27.88 14.74
C ALA A 167 6.44 -26.35 14.69
N ILE A 168 7.54 -25.92 15.27
CA ILE A 168 8.02 -24.53 15.23
C ILE A 168 9.07 -24.45 14.12
N GLY A 169 8.76 -23.73 13.06
CA GLY A 169 9.60 -23.59 11.88
C GLY A 169 10.68 -22.50 12.02
N ALA A 170 11.47 -22.36 10.98
CA ALA A 170 12.45 -21.28 10.91
C ALA A 170 11.75 -19.90 10.94
N GLY A 171 12.24 -19.01 11.79
CA GLY A 171 11.64 -17.68 11.96
C GLY A 171 10.37 -17.64 12.82
N GLU A 172 9.98 -18.78 13.43
CA GLU A 172 8.88 -18.87 14.37
C GLU A 172 9.35 -18.95 15.82
N SER A 173 8.51 -18.51 16.76
CA SER A 173 8.75 -18.67 18.19
C SER A 173 7.45 -18.85 18.96
N LEU A 174 7.47 -19.71 19.99
CA LEU A 174 6.36 -19.90 20.90
C LEU A 174 6.16 -18.65 21.77
N LEU A 175 4.96 -18.11 21.80
CA LEU A 175 4.60 -16.95 22.62
C LEU A 175 3.99 -17.39 23.96
N ALA A 176 2.99 -18.25 23.89
CA ALA A 176 2.27 -18.77 25.07
C ALA A 176 1.43 -19.99 24.71
N VAL A 177 1.08 -20.77 25.75
CA VAL A 177 0.09 -21.84 25.67
C VAL A 177 -1.00 -21.58 26.70
N TYR A 178 -2.26 -21.75 26.28
CA TYR A 178 -3.43 -21.64 27.16
C TYR A 178 -4.27 -22.91 27.06
N LEU A 179 -4.95 -23.25 28.15
CA LEU A 179 -5.92 -24.35 28.20
C LEU A 179 -7.34 -23.80 28.36
N THR A 180 -8.28 -24.46 27.70
CA THR A 180 -9.71 -24.25 27.89
C THR A 180 -10.39 -25.59 28.12
N ALA A 181 -11.39 -25.65 28.99
CA ALA A 181 -12.17 -26.85 29.23
C ALA A 181 -13.13 -27.11 28.06
N GLY A 182 -13.30 -28.38 27.70
CA GLY A 182 -14.16 -28.81 26.60
C GLY A 182 -13.48 -28.70 25.22
N SER A 183 -14.26 -28.98 24.17
CA SER A 183 -13.80 -28.98 22.78
C SER A 183 -14.34 -27.78 21.96
N ALA A 184 -15.26 -26.99 22.53
CA ALA A 184 -15.82 -25.82 21.87
C ALA A 184 -14.89 -24.61 22.02
N ALA A 185 -14.86 -23.75 21.00
CA ALA A 185 -14.16 -22.48 21.09
C ALA A 185 -14.80 -21.60 22.17
N PRO A 186 -14.02 -21.08 23.13
CA PRO A 186 -14.56 -20.26 24.22
C PRO A 186 -14.99 -18.89 23.71
N THR A 187 -16.08 -18.38 24.25
CA THR A 187 -16.60 -17.04 23.96
C THR A 187 -16.06 -15.96 24.89
N ALA A 188 -15.48 -16.35 26.04
CA ALA A 188 -14.95 -15.44 27.05
C ALA A 188 -13.47 -15.71 27.36
N THR A 189 -12.71 -14.67 27.59
CA THR A 189 -11.27 -14.75 27.93
C THR A 189 -11.02 -15.43 29.27
N ALA A 190 -11.96 -15.34 30.23
CA ALA A 190 -11.86 -16.01 31.52
C ALA A 190 -11.82 -17.55 31.44
N ALA A 191 -12.23 -18.13 30.32
CA ALA A 191 -12.14 -19.57 30.09
C ALA A 191 -10.70 -20.04 29.80
N PHE A 192 -9.78 -19.14 29.48
CA PHE A 192 -8.39 -19.46 29.16
C PHE A 192 -7.51 -19.43 30.41
N ARG A 193 -6.84 -20.53 30.69
CA ARG A 193 -5.84 -20.65 31.73
C ARG A 193 -4.45 -20.77 31.11
N ARG A 194 -3.59 -19.79 31.33
CA ARG A 194 -2.20 -19.85 30.86
C ARG A 194 -1.47 -21.03 31.48
N VAL A 195 -0.68 -21.69 30.67
CA VAL A 195 0.24 -22.75 31.12
C VAL A 195 1.62 -22.14 31.27
N GLU A 196 2.15 -22.17 32.49
CA GLU A 196 3.58 -21.90 32.70
C GLU A 196 4.35 -23.11 32.20
N ALA A 197 5.12 -22.90 31.17
CA ALA A 197 5.77 -24.00 30.46
C ALA A 197 7.12 -23.60 29.93
N THR A 198 8.11 -24.41 30.23
CA THR A 198 9.36 -24.45 29.45
C THR A 198 9.20 -25.53 28.39
N PRO A 199 9.16 -25.16 27.09
CA PRO A 199 9.10 -26.15 26.03
C PRO A 199 10.35 -27.02 26.06
N SER A 200 10.19 -28.35 26.09
CA SER A 200 11.26 -29.33 25.91
C SER A 200 10.82 -30.27 24.81
N ASP A 201 11.66 -30.43 23.80
CA ASP A 201 11.48 -31.43 22.70
C ASP A 201 10.08 -31.36 22.03
N GLY A 202 9.60 -30.17 21.73
CA GLY A 202 8.29 -29.98 21.10
C GLY A 202 7.09 -30.31 22.01
N ARG A 203 7.27 -30.28 23.32
CA ARG A 203 6.25 -30.62 24.31
C ARG A 203 6.22 -29.62 25.46
N VAL A 204 5.07 -29.49 26.05
CA VAL A 204 4.84 -28.73 27.29
C VAL A 204 4.31 -29.67 28.35
N VAL A 205 5.01 -29.81 29.48
CA VAL A 205 4.57 -30.63 30.61
C VAL A 205 3.66 -29.79 31.51
N LEU A 206 2.46 -30.31 31.80
CA LEU A 206 1.49 -29.66 32.68
C LEU A 206 1.83 -29.97 34.15
N GLN A 207 1.65 -28.99 35.05
CA GLN A 207 1.86 -29.16 36.47
C GLN A 207 0.92 -30.21 37.11
N ALA A 208 -0.30 -30.33 36.54
CA ALA A 208 -1.29 -31.33 36.92
C ALA A 208 -1.98 -31.91 35.68
N PRO A 209 -2.49 -33.16 35.74
CA PRO A 209 -3.29 -33.69 34.68
C PRO A 209 -4.58 -32.90 34.48
N VAL A 210 -5.10 -32.83 33.24
CA VAL A 210 -6.41 -32.25 32.99
C VAL A 210 -7.53 -33.17 33.51
N ASP A 211 -8.55 -32.59 34.13
CA ASP A 211 -9.65 -33.31 34.78
C ASP A 211 -10.76 -33.76 33.82
N GLY A 212 -10.69 -33.35 32.56
CA GLY A 212 -11.66 -33.68 31.51
C GLY A 212 -11.10 -33.38 30.12
N PRO A 213 -11.95 -33.41 29.07
CA PRO A 213 -11.53 -32.93 27.76
C PRO A 213 -11.14 -31.45 27.84
N HIS A 214 -9.98 -31.12 27.27
CA HIS A 214 -9.48 -29.75 27.19
C HIS A 214 -8.97 -29.47 25.76
N GLN A 215 -8.80 -28.20 25.46
CA GLN A 215 -8.12 -27.71 24.28
C GLN A 215 -6.92 -26.86 24.68
N ALA A 216 -5.75 -27.16 24.15
CA ALA A 216 -4.60 -26.29 24.29
C ALA A 216 -4.57 -25.33 23.09
N TRP A 217 -4.47 -24.03 23.37
CA TRP A 217 -4.32 -22.96 22.41
C TRP A 217 -2.86 -22.54 22.40
N VAL A 218 -2.18 -22.77 21.30
CA VAL A 218 -0.75 -22.50 21.13
C VAL A 218 -0.60 -21.27 20.26
N PHE A 219 -0.08 -20.19 20.86
CA PHE A 219 0.17 -18.92 20.19
C PHE A 219 1.62 -18.85 19.75
N ILE A 220 1.86 -18.61 18.47
CA ILE A 220 3.18 -18.67 17.82
C ILE A 220 3.37 -17.39 17.02
N ALA A 221 4.46 -16.66 17.30
CA ALA A 221 4.96 -15.66 16.34
C ALA A 221 5.49 -16.40 15.12
N SER A 222 4.94 -16.11 13.96
CA SER A 222 5.17 -16.86 12.73
C SER A 222 5.43 -15.91 11.56
N ARG A 223 5.52 -16.46 10.37
CA ARG A 223 5.60 -15.73 9.11
C ARG A 223 4.36 -16.03 8.27
N THR A 224 3.95 -15.05 7.46
CA THR A 224 2.83 -15.26 6.54
C THR A 224 3.15 -16.31 5.47
N GLY A 225 4.42 -16.48 5.14
CA GLY A 225 4.85 -17.28 4.00
C GLY A 225 4.47 -16.67 2.64
N MET A 226 3.91 -15.47 2.65
CA MET A 226 3.45 -14.81 1.43
C MET A 226 4.61 -14.46 0.53
N MET A 227 4.49 -14.83 -0.74
CA MET A 227 5.39 -14.44 -1.82
C MET A 227 4.84 -13.19 -2.51
N VAL A 228 5.74 -12.40 -3.10
CA VAL A 228 5.36 -11.28 -3.97
C VAL A 228 4.43 -11.77 -5.07
N LYS A 229 3.39 -11.02 -5.35
CA LYS A 229 2.44 -11.31 -6.43
C LYS A 229 3.00 -10.87 -7.77
N ARG A 230 2.83 -11.71 -8.78
CA ARG A 230 3.15 -11.37 -10.16
C ARG A 230 4.59 -10.86 -10.39
N PRO A 231 5.62 -11.43 -9.74
CA PRO A 231 6.98 -10.97 -9.93
C PRO A 231 7.51 -11.25 -11.33
N ALA A 232 8.41 -10.40 -11.80
CA ALA A 232 9.26 -10.64 -12.96
C ALA A 232 10.24 -11.79 -12.67
N ILE A 233 10.84 -12.35 -13.71
CA ILE A 233 11.94 -13.33 -13.57
C ILE A 233 13.08 -12.66 -12.78
N GLY A 234 13.55 -13.32 -11.72
CA GLY A 234 14.55 -12.79 -10.78
C GLY A 234 14.00 -11.80 -9.76
N GLY A 235 12.68 -11.54 -9.78
CA GLY A 235 11.99 -10.72 -8.80
C GLY A 235 11.24 -11.51 -7.72
N GLU A 236 11.30 -12.83 -7.77
CA GLU A 236 10.62 -13.73 -6.84
C GLU A 236 11.21 -13.64 -5.43
N GLY A 237 10.38 -13.83 -4.42
CA GLY A 237 10.80 -13.87 -3.02
C GLY A 237 9.66 -13.57 -2.06
N PHE A 238 9.97 -13.58 -0.77
CA PHE A 238 9.00 -13.27 0.27
C PHE A 238 8.58 -11.81 0.25
N VAL A 239 7.35 -11.55 0.65
CA VAL A 239 6.89 -10.19 0.98
C VAL A 239 7.62 -9.69 2.23
N LEU A 240 8.06 -8.44 2.18
CA LEU A 240 8.79 -7.74 3.24
C LEU A 240 7.92 -7.56 4.50
N ASP A 241 8.53 -7.63 5.68
CA ASP A 241 7.90 -7.18 6.93
C ASP A 241 7.81 -5.64 6.97
N HIS A 242 6.60 -5.12 6.75
CA HIS A 242 6.33 -3.68 6.77
C HIS A 242 6.25 -3.09 8.18
N TYR A 243 6.50 -3.88 9.22
CA TYR A 243 6.59 -3.41 10.60
C TYR A 243 8.03 -3.36 11.13
N ASP A 244 9.03 -3.69 10.29
CA ASP A 244 10.45 -3.78 10.69
C ASP A 244 11.33 -2.87 9.83
N ARG A 245 11.81 -1.76 10.43
CA ARG A 245 12.73 -0.80 9.81
C ARG A 245 14.04 -1.47 9.36
N GLY A 246 14.52 -2.44 10.10
CA GLY A 246 15.76 -3.16 9.75
C GLY A 246 15.57 -3.99 8.48
N ALA A 247 14.43 -4.68 8.35
CA ALA A 247 14.07 -5.40 7.14
C ALA A 247 13.92 -4.43 5.94
N LEU A 248 13.24 -3.29 6.12
CA LEU A 248 13.14 -2.24 5.11
C LEU A 248 14.53 -1.75 4.68
N GLY A 249 15.43 -1.46 5.62
CA GLY A 249 16.78 -0.98 5.30
C GLY A 249 17.58 -1.98 4.46
N ARG A 250 17.52 -3.28 4.79
CA ARG A 250 18.14 -4.35 4.00
C ARG A 250 17.53 -4.45 2.60
N TYR A 251 16.22 -4.37 2.50
CA TYR A 251 15.50 -4.35 1.22
C TYR A 251 15.90 -3.18 0.34
N LEU A 252 15.92 -1.97 0.88
CA LEU A 252 16.34 -0.77 0.15
C LEU A 252 17.81 -0.84 -0.29
N GLY A 253 18.67 -1.44 0.53
CA GLY A 253 20.06 -1.74 0.16
C GLY A 253 20.18 -2.70 -1.02
N HIS A 254 19.31 -3.74 -1.05
CA HIS A 254 19.35 -4.79 -2.07
C HIS A 254 18.64 -4.40 -3.37
N VAL A 255 17.50 -3.69 -3.28
CA VAL A 255 16.65 -3.34 -4.43
C VAL A 255 16.76 -1.86 -4.79
N GLY A 256 16.55 -0.98 -3.82
CA GLY A 256 16.49 0.46 -4.05
C GLY A 256 17.82 1.05 -4.50
N THR A 257 18.90 0.73 -3.79
CA THR A 257 20.24 1.27 -4.09
C THR A 257 20.73 0.90 -5.49
N PRO A 258 20.63 -0.36 -5.99
CA PRO A 258 20.99 -0.69 -7.36
C PRO A 258 20.13 0.03 -8.40
N LEU A 259 18.81 0.11 -8.20
CA LEU A 259 17.90 0.77 -9.13
C LEU A 259 18.22 2.27 -9.26
N LEU A 260 18.35 2.98 -8.14
CA LEU A 260 18.68 4.40 -8.16
C LEU A 260 20.15 4.64 -8.58
N GLY A 261 21.06 3.71 -8.25
CA GLY A 261 22.45 3.74 -8.70
C GLY A 261 22.58 3.72 -10.22
N ALA A 262 21.78 2.89 -10.90
CA ALA A 262 21.76 2.82 -12.36
C ALA A 262 21.28 4.14 -13.01
N LEU A 263 20.43 4.89 -12.34
CA LEU A 263 19.92 6.18 -12.83
C LEU A 263 20.87 7.36 -12.53
N ALA A 264 21.90 7.15 -11.71
CA ALA A 264 22.90 8.16 -11.33
C ALA A 264 22.24 9.52 -10.95
N SER A 265 22.54 10.60 -11.67
CA SER A 265 21.94 11.93 -11.45
C SER A 265 20.56 12.10 -12.08
N ALA A 266 20.13 11.18 -12.94
CA ALA A 266 18.81 11.24 -13.61
C ALA A 266 17.73 10.56 -12.77
N ARG A 267 17.54 11.03 -11.53
CA ARG A 267 16.58 10.42 -10.58
C ARG A 267 15.17 10.32 -11.15
N PRO A 268 14.37 9.32 -10.71
CA PRO A 268 12.94 9.31 -11.00
C PRO A 268 12.27 10.50 -10.29
N TYR A 269 11.16 10.97 -10.83
CA TYR A 269 10.37 12.01 -10.15
C TYR A 269 9.76 11.48 -8.85
N ALA A 270 9.27 10.23 -8.88
CA ALA A 270 8.82 9.52 -7.68
C ALA A 270 9.18 8.04 -7.74
N ILE A 271 9.38 7.45 -6.57
CA ILE A 271 9.30 6.01 -6.35
C ILE A 271 7.87 5.65 -5.96
N PHE A 272 7.39 4.51 -6.43
CA PHE A 272 6.04 4.03 -6.20
C PHE A 272 6.02 2.80 -5.30
N CYS A 273 5.08 2.78 -4.36
CA CYS A 273 4.70 1.62 -3.57
C CYS A 273 3.20 1.38 -3.74
N ASP A 274 2.86 0.22 -4.26
CA ASP A 274 1.51 -0.26 -4.52
C ASP A 274 0.71 -0.49 -3.22
N SER A 275 -0.56 -0.87 -3.34
CA SER A 275 -1.44 -1.16 -2.21
C SER A 275 -0.83 -2.17 -1.23
N LEU A 276 -1.09 -1.94 0.06
CA LEU A 276 -0.58 -2.78 1.14
C LEU A 276 -1.38 -4.09 1.20
N GLU A 277 -0.99 -5.06 0.39
CA GLU A 277 -1.69 -6.33 0.27
C GLU A 277 -0.94 -7.50 0.93
N VAL A 278 -0.38 -7.25 2.12
CA VAL A 278 0.37 -8.27 2.88
C VAL A 278 -0.59 -9.11 3.70
N PHE A 279 -1.34 -9.97 3.03
CA PHE A 279 -2.40 -10.77 3.67
C PHE A 279 -1.90 -11.60 4.84
N GLY A 280 -2.64 -11.51 5.96
CA GLY A 280 -2.30 -12.21 7.20
C GLY A 280 -1.19 -11.54 8.02
N SER A 281 -0.63 -10.41 7.58
CA SER A 281 0.40 -9.70 8.35
C SER A 281 -0.23 -8.96 9.52
N ASP A 282 0.02 -9.47 10.72
CA ASP A 282 -0.54 -8.94 11.97
C ASP A 282 0.41 -9.12 13.16
N TRP A 283 1.67 -9.48 12.88
CA TRP A 283 2.73 -9.68 13.85
C TRP A 283 4.10 -9.31 13.28
N THR A 284 5.07 -9.01 14.18
CA THR A 284 6.47 -8.78 13.80
C THR A 284 7.40 -9.12 14.96
N PRO A 285 8.67 -9.44 14.74
CA PRO A 285 9.66 -9.55 15.80
C PRO A 285 9.71 -8.29 16.66
N GLY A 286 9.85 -8.46 17.99
CA GLY A 286 9.89 -7.32 18.91
C GLY A 286 8.55 -6.65 19.21
N LEU A 287 7.42 -7.14 18.65
CA LEU A 287 6.09 -6.57 18.90
C LEU A 287 5.73 -6.57 20.38
N LEU A 288 6.06 -7.64 21.12
CA LEU A 288 5.77 -7.73 22.56
C LEU A 288 6.49 -6.67 23.39
N ASP A 289 7.75 -6.40 23.06
CA ASP A 289 8.55 -5.39 23.77
C ASP A 289 8.05 -3.97 23.43
N ALA A 290 7.72 -3.72 22.18
CA ALA A 290 7.10 -2.48 21.74
C ALA A 290 5.74 -2.26 22.41
N PHE A 291 4.92 -3.29 22.50
CA PHE A 291 3.62 -3.27 23.16
C PHE A 291 3.75 -2.94 24.64
N ARG A 292 4.65 -3.65 25.34
CA ARG A 292 4.91 -3.40 26.77
C ARG A 292 5.44 -1.98 27.01
N SER A 293 6.34 -1.52 26.18
CA SER A 293 6.87 -0.15 26.27
C SER A 293 5.80 0.91 26.05
N ARG A 294 4.87 0.66 25.14
CA ARG A 294 3.82 1.62 24.77
C ARG A 294 2.66 1.67 25.75
N TYR A 295 2.21 0.50 26.26
CA TYR A 295 0.98 0.36 27.05
C TYR A 295 1.22 -0.06 28.50
N GLY A 296 2.41 -0.47 28.87
CA GLY A 296 2.79 -0.77 30.26
C GLY A 296 2.38 -2.17 30.75
N TYR A 297 1.85 -3.04 29.88
CA TYR A 297 1.50 -4.42 30.24
C TYR A 297 1.96 -5.43 29.18
N ASP A 298 2.03 -6.71 29.56
CA ASP A 298 2.53 -7.78 28.67
C ASP A 298 1.38 -8.37 27.84
N LEU A 299 1.43 -8.20 26.51
CA LEU A 299 0.42 -8.77 25.60
C LEU A 299 0.31 -10.29 25.72
N ARG A 300 1.41 -10.99 26.11
CA ARG A 300 1.36 -12.45 26.32
C ARG A 300 0.35 -12.90 27.35
N GLU A 301 0.08 -12.08 28.36
CA GLU A 301 -0.94 -12.33 29.38
C GLU A 301 -2.38 -12.18 28.84
N HIS A 302 -2.53 -11.54 27.67
CA HIS A 302 -3.81 -11.12 27.11
C HIS A 302 -4.06 -11.65 25.68
N LEU A 303 -3.21 -12.55 25.16
CA LEU A 303 -3.41 -13.14 23.82
C LEU A 303 -4.81 -13.74 23.59
N PRO A 304 -5.47 -14.36 24.60
CA PRO A 304 -6.85 -14.80 24.46
C PRO A 304 -7.84 -13.69 24.05
N ALA A 305 -7.60 -12.44 24.43
CA ALA A 305 -8.46 -11.32 24.05
C ALA A 305 -8.46 -11.03 22.54
N LEU A 306 -7.40 -11.46 21.83
CA LEU A 306 -7.34 -11.34 20.37
C LEU A 306 -8.31 -12.31 19.66
N VAL A 307 -8.66 -13.44 20.28
CA VAL A 307 -9.49 -14.49 19.68
C VAL A 307 -10.87 -14.62 20.32
N ALA A 308 -11.02 -14.26 21.60
CA ALA A 308 -12.25 -14.41 22.36
C ALA A 308 -12.57 -13.15 23.16
N GLY A 309 -13.76 -13.13 23.78
CA GLY A 309 -14.25 -12.02 24.57
C GLY A 309 -14.71 -10.83 23.74
N ASP A 310 -15.75 -10.17 24.25
CA ASP A 310 -16.30 -8.94 23.66
C ASP A 310 -16.66 -7.90 24.74
N ASP A 311 -16.09 -8.11 25.94
CA ASP A 311 -16.10 -7.16 27.03
C ASP A 311 -15.11 -6.00 26.78
N ASP A 312 -15.23 -4.94 27.58
CA ASP A 312 -14.43 -3.73 27.40
C ASP A 312 -12.92 -3.99 27.54
N ARG A 313 -12.52 -4.93 28.40
CA ARG A 313 -11.11 -5.29 28.57
C ARG A 313 -10.58 -5.97 27.30
N SER A 314 -11.31 -6.92 26.75
CA SER A 314 -10.93 -7.62 25.52
C SER A 314 -10.88 -6.66 24.33
N ARG A 315 -11.86 -5.76 24.23
CA ARG A 315 -11.85 -4.68 23.24
C ARG A 315 -10.66 -3.74 23.40
N GLY A 316 -10.32 -3.37 24.63
CA GLY A 316 -9.16 -2.54 24.94
C GLY A 316 -7.85 -3.17 24.50
N VAL A 317 -7.63 -4.46 24.75
CA VAL A 317 -6.43 -5.17 24.29
C VAL A 317 -6.33 -5.18 22.76
N ARG A 318 -7.43 -5.43 22.04
CA ARG A 318 -7.45 -5.39 20.57
C ARG A 318 -7.21 -3.98 20.04
N HIS A 319 -7.78 -2.97 20.67
CA HIS A 319 -7.51 -1.57 20.35
C HIS A 319 -6.02 -1.28 20.43
N ASP A 320 -5.37 -1.58 21.55
CA ASP A 320 -3.96 -1.31 21.77
C ASP A 320 -3.07 -2.07 20.76
N TRP A 321 -3.41 -3.33 20.48
CA TRP A 321 -2.71 -4.12 19.48
C TRP A 321 -2.89 -3.55 18.06
N GLY A 322 -4.12 -3.23 17.65
CA GLY A 322 -4.40 -2.68 16.32
C GLY A 322 -3.80 -1.28 16.12
N GLN A 323 -3.85 -0.44 17.16
CA GLN A 323 -3.20 0.86 17.16
C GLN A 323 -1.68 0.71 17.00
N LEU A 324 -1.05 -0.21 17.75
CA LEU A 324 0.39 -0.46 17.63
C LEU A 324 0.79 -0.92 16.23
N LEU A 325 0.01 -1.81 15.60
CA LEU A 325 0.27 -2.23 14.22
C LEU A 325 0.24 -1.04 13.25
N THR A 326 -0.75 -0.15 13.39
CA THR A 326 -0.83 1.08 12.58
C THR A 326 0.36 2.00 12.84
N GLU A 327 0.69 2.26 14.11
CA GLU A 327 1.84 3.09 14.49
C GLU A 327 3.16 2.52 13.95
N ARG A 328 3.34 1.20 13.95
CA ARG A 328 4.54 0.57 13.39
C ARG A 328 4.61 0.69 11.86
N LEU A 329 3.51 0.53 11.15
CA LEU A 329 3.50 0.81 9.71
C LEU A 329 3.98 2.25 9.44
N GLU A 330 3.50 3.21 10.23
CA GLU A 330 3.85 4.62 10.07
C GLU A 330 5.32 4.90 10.40
N THR A 331 5.82 4.35 11.53
CA THR A 331 7.16 4.67 12.05
C THR A 331 8.27 3.78 11.52
N GLU A 332 7.97 2.55 11.10
CA GLU A 332 8.98 1.59 10.66
C GLU A 332 9.01 1.38 9.15
N PHE A 333 7.95 1.81 8.42
CA PHE A 333 7.88 1.65 6.97
C PHE A 333 7.63 2.98 6.24
N LEU A 334 6.46 3.62 6.40
CA LEU A 334 6.10 4.79 5.59
C LEU A 334 7.03 5.97 5.82
N GLY A 335 7.27 6.36 7.07
CA GLY A 335 8.17 7.45 7.41
C GLY A 335 9.61 7.20 6.97
N PRO A 336 10.24 6.07 7.31
CA PRO A 336 11.59 5.74 6.84
C PRO A 336 11.71 5.62 5.32
N LEU A 337 10.69 5.10 4.63
CA LEU A 337 10.70 5.03 3.16
C LEU A 337 10.61 6.43 2.52
N ALA A 338 9.79 7.33 3.08
CA ALA A 338 9.71 8.71 2.64
C ALA A 338 11.04 9.45 2.87
N GLN A 339 11.64 9.27 4.04
CA GLN A 339 12.95 9.84 4.35
C GLN A 339 14.01 9.33 3.37
N TRP A 340 14.06 8.02 3.12
CA TRP A 340 14.99 7.42 2.16
C TRP A 340 14.81 7.98 0.75
N ALA A 341 13.55 8.19 0.31
CA ALA A 341 13.27 8.80 -0.98
C ALA A 341 13.85 10.22 -1.07
N HIS A 342 13.64 11.04 -0.03
CA HIS A 342 14.15 12.41 0.04
C HIS A 342 15.70 12.46 0.06
N GLU A 343 16.35 11.55 0.78
CA GLU A 343 17.82 11.42 0.81
C GLU A 343 18.41 11.04 -0.57
N HIS A 344 17.54 10.56 -1.49
CA HIS A 344 17.91 10.18 -2.85
C HIS A 344 17.33 11.14 -3.92
N ASP A 345 16.96 12.36 -3.54
CA ASP A 345 16.41 13.39 -4.44
C ASP A 345 15.19 12.92 -5.25
N THR A 346 14.31 12.13 -4.64
CA THR A 346 13.06 11.66 -5.25
C THR A 346 11.89 11.79 -4.26
N ARG A 347 10.68 11.63 -4.74
CA ARG A 347 9.45 11.65 -3.95
C ARG A 347 8.93 10.25 -3.68
N LEU A 348 8.10 10.12 -2.65
CA LEU A 348 7.41 8.88 -2.35
C LEU A 348 5.92 8.98 -2.73
N ARG A 349 5.46 8.07 -3.60
CA ARG A 349 4.06 7.87 -3.96
C ARG A 349 3.59 6.51 -3.47
N VAL A 350 2.51 6.46 -2.69
CA VAL A 350 2.03 5.22 -2.06
C VAL A 350 0.52 5.14 -2.07
N GLN A 351 0.02 3.94 -2.29
CA GLN A 351 -1.36 3.55 -2.00
C GLN A 351 -1.45 3.12 -0.52
N THR A 352 -1.76 4.09 0.36
CA THR A 352 -1.71 3.91 1.82
C THR A 352 -2.99 3.30 2.39
N TYR A 353 -3.37 2.12 1.95
CA TYR A 353 -4.49 1.34 2.47
C TYR A 353 -4.22 -0.16 2.28
N GLY A 354 -4.88 -0.99 3.09
CA GLY A 354 -4.75 -2.44 3.01
C GLY A 354 -4.30 -3.09 4.32
N ILE A 355 -3.40 -4.05 4.21
CA ILE A 355 -2.73 -4.75 5.31
C ILE A 355 -1.22 -4.64 5.08
N PRO A 356 -0.46 -4.08 6.00
CA PRO A 356 -0.77 -3.58 7.36
C PRO A 356 -1.83 -2.48 7.44
N PRO A 357 -2.50 -2.34 8.63
CA PRO A 357 -3.59 -1.38 8.79
C PRO A 357 -3.08 0.07 8.75
N ALA A 358 -3.38 0.78 7.68
CA ALA A 358 -3.17 2.23 7.57
C ALA A 358 -4.46 2.96 7.96
N ARG A 359 -4.33 4.14 8.61
CA ARG A 359 -5.44 5.06 8.89
C ARG A 359 -5.43 6.23 7.88
N PRO A 360 -6.51 7.05 7.77
CA PRO A 360 -6.55 8.17 6.84
C PRO A 360 -5.34 9.09 6.92
N SER A 361 -4.92 9.44 8.14
CA SER A 361 -3.76 10.31 8.37
C SER A 361 -2.41 9.69 7.99
N SER A 362 -2.29 8.36 7.87
CA SER A 362 -1.06 7.72 7.39
C SER A 362 -0.69 8.17 5.98
N ALA A 363 -1.67 8.48 5.13
CA ALA A 363 -1.44 9.00 3.79
C ALA A 363 -0.82 10.43 3.77
N GLY A 364 -0.85 11.14 4.89
CA GLY A 364 -0.14 12.41 5.05
C GLY A 364 1.38 12.28 5.19
N LEU A 365 1.90 11.07 5.45
CA LEU A 365 3.33 10.79 5.58
C LEU A 365 4.07 10.68 4.24
N VAL A 366 3.34 10.60 3.13
CA VAL A 366 3.89 10.44 1.80
C VAL A 366 3.74 11.73 0.97
N ASP A 367 4.56 11.90 -0.06
CA ASP A 367 4.52 13.12 -0.87
C ASP A 367 3.34 13.14 -1.83
N LEU A 368 3.01 11.98 -2.39
CA LEU A 368 1.97 11.81 -3.39
C LEU A 368 1.03 10.67 -2.93
N PRO A 369 0.00 10.98 -2.13
CA PRO A 369 -0.98 9.97 -1.75
C PRO A 369 -1.74 9.49 -2.98
N GLU A 370 -1.94 8.17 -3.08
CA GLU A 370 -2.63 7.53 -4.20
C GLU A 370 -3.73 6.59 -3.70
N GLY A 371 -4.84 6.55 -4.43
CA GLY A 371 -5.92 5.59 -4.23
C GLY A 371 -6.23 4.85 -5.53
N GLU A 372 -7.20 3.94 -5.51
CA GLU A 372 -7.64 3.19 -6.69
C GLU A 372 -9.14 2.89 -6.68
N GLY A 373 -9.65 2.39 -7.80
CA GLY A 373 -10.96 1.78 -7.93
C GLY A 373 -12.07 2.72 -8.39
N ALA A 374 -12.97 2.18 -9.21
CA ALA A 374 -14.06 2.91 -9.87
C ALA A 374 -15.24 3.30 -8.95
N GLN A 375 -15.23 2.84 -7.71
CA GLN A 375 -16.30 3.13 -6.73
C GLN A 375 -16.26 4.61 -6.34
N TRP A 376 -17.44 5.21 -6.06
CA TRP A 376 -17.51 6.62 -5.68
C TRP A 376 -18.63 6.97 -4.70
N ARG A 377 -19.62 6.09 -4.51
CA ARG A 377 -20.75 6.30 -3.59
C ARG A 377 -20.58 5.59 -2.25
N THR A 378 -19.35 5.39 -1.83
CA THR A 378 -18.95 4.82 -0.54
C THR A 378 -17.65 5.50 -0.10
N VAL A 379 -17.14 5.18 1.07
CA VAL A 379 -15.76 5.52 1.44
C VAL A 379 -14.81 4.72 0.53
N THR A 380 -13.96 5.40 -0.21
CA THR A 380 -13.06 4.80 -1.20
C THR A 380 -11.61 5.08 -0.86
N SER A 381 -10.69 4.25 -1.34
CA SER A 381 -9.25 4.52 -1.25
C SER A 381 -8.85 5.78 -2.03
N VAL A 382 -9.56 6.10 -3.11
CA VAL A 382 -9.41 7.36 -3.85
C VAL A 382 -9.71 8.56 -2.96
N ARG A 383 -10.85 8.53 -2.24
CA ARG A 383 -11.24 9.59 -1.29
C ARG A 383 -10.30 9.65 -0.09
N TRP A 384 -9.76 8.51 0.33
CA TRP A 384 -8.76 8.43 1.38
C TRP A 384 -7.50 9.24 1.01
N ALA A 385 -6.98 9.02 -0.21
CA ALA A 385 -5.82 9.72 -0.72
C ALA A 385 -6.07 11.22 -0.96
N SER A 386 -7.21 11.59 -1.57
CA SER A 386 -7.54 12.99 -1.83
C SER A 386 -7.79 13.77 -0.55
N SER A 387 -8.49 13.18 0.42
CA SER A 387 -8.69 13.81 1.74
C SER A 387 -7.36 14.07 2.46
N ALA A 388 -6.43 13.09 2.41
CA ALA A 388 -5.10 13.32 2.97
C ALA A 388 -4.37 14.47 2.24
N ALA A 389 -4.45 14.53 0.91
CA ALA A 389 -3.85 15.62 0.16
C ALA A 389 -4.42 16.98 0.58
N HIS A 390 -5.75 17.09 0.72
CA HIS A 390 -6.42 18.32 1.15
C HIS A 390 -6.02 18.72 2.57
N VAL A 391 -6.14 17.78 3.50
CA VAL A 391 -5.94 17.99 4.95
C VAL A 391 -4.48 18.31 5.28
N PHE A 392 -3.52 17.69 4.59
CA PHE A 392 -2.09 17.91 4.81
C PHE A 392 -1.47 18.91 3.80
N GLY A 393 -2.30 19.59 2.99
CA GLY A 393 -1.83 20.62 2.06
C GLY A 393 -0.93 20.10 0.95
N ARG A 394 -1.09 18.83 0.54
CA ARG A 394 -0.36 18.27 -0.60
C ARG A 394 -0.95 18.80 -1.90
N PRO A 395 -0.13 19.19 -2.89
CA PRO A 395 -0.64 19.79 -4.13
C PRO A 395 -1.29 18.78 -5.07
N VAL A 396 -0.99 17.49 -4.89
CA VAL A 396 -1.41 16.42 -5.79
C VAL A 396 -1.99 15.26 -5.00
N ALA A 397 -3.20 14.83 -5.37
CA ALA A 397 -3.76 13.53 -5.04
C ALA A 397 -3.78 12.69 -6.32
N SER A 398 -3.12 11.54 -6.32
CA SER A 398 -3.10 10.63 -7.47
C SER A 398 -4.08 9.48 -7.32
N SER A 399 -4.43 8.87 -8.43
CA SER A 399 -5.17 7.61 -8.44
C SER A 399 -4.71 6.68 -9.54
N GLU A 400 -4.60 5.41 -9.22
CA GLU A 400 -4.64 4.33 -10.19
C GLU A 400 -6.04 4.30 -10.81
N THR A 401 -6.11 4.38 -12.13
CA THR A 401 -7.36 4.58 -12.85
C THR A 401 -7.47 3.57 -13.97
N TRP A 402 -8.70 3.09 -14.24
CA TRP A 402 -9.00 2.08 -15.28
C TRP A 402 -8.47 0.68 -14.96
N THR A 403 -8.46 0.33 -13.68
CA THR A 403 -8.18 -1.02 -13.17
C THR A 403 -9.45 -1.87 -13.31
N TRP A 404 -9.74 -2.31 -14.51
CA TRP A 404 -10.96 -3.07 -14.80
C TRP A 404 -10.69 -4.58 -14.81
N LEU A 405 -10.93 -5.18 -13.66
CA LEU A 405 -10.82 -6.63 -13.49
C LEU A 405 -11.79 -7.35 -14.43
N HIS A 406 -11.30 -8.36 -15.13
CA HIS A 406 -12.08 -9.24 -15.99
C HIS A 406 -12.81 -8.56 -17.16
N SER A 407 -12.53 -7.32 -17.45
CA SER A 407 -13.03 -6.68 -18.67
C SER A 407 -12.39 -7.31 -19.90
N PRO A 408 -13.13 -7.47 -21.00
CA PRO A 408 -12.51 -7.88 -22.26
C PRO A 408 -11.41 -6.90 -22.67
N SER A 409 -10.24 -7.41 -23.04
CA SER A 409 -9.14 -6.59 -23.51
C SER A 409 -9.56 -5.79 -24.74
N PHE A 410 -9.13 -4.53 -24.86
CA PHE A 410 -9.46 -3.61 -25.96
C PHE A 410 -10.95 -3.27 -26.13
N ALA A 411 -11.81 -3.60 -25.13
CA ALA A 411 -13.25 -3.30 -25.18
C ALA A 411 -13.60 -1.90 -24.66
N ALA A 412 -12.70 -1.26 -23.92
CA ALA A 412 -12.92 0.08 -23.39
C ALA A 412 -13.04 1.11 -24.52
N THR A 413 -14.01 2.01 -24.38
CA THR A 413 -14.22 3.13 -25.29
C THR A 413 -13.68 4.43 -24.68
N PRO A 414 -13.44 5.49 -25.49
CA PRO A 414 -13.10 6.82 -24.95
C PRO A 414 -14.12 7.35 -23.94
N LEU A 415 -15.41 6.99 -24.08
CA LEU A 415 -16.45 7.38 -23.13
C LEU A 415 -16.27 6.68 -21.78
N ASP A 416 -15.95 5.39 -21.77
CA ASP A 416 -15.68 4.64 -20.53
C ASP A 416 -14.47 5.22 -19.81
N VAL A 417 -13.39 5.49 -20.55
CA VAL A 417 -12.16 6.12 -20.01
C VAL A 417 -12.48 7.48 -19.39
N LYS A 418 -13.23 8.32 -20.11
CA LYS A 418 -13.65 9.64 -19.60
C LYS A 418 -14.54 9.52 -18.37
N ALA A 419 -15.56 8.66 -18.42
CA ALA A 419 -16.54 8.54 -17.34
C ALA A 419 -15.93 8.10 -16.02
N GLU A 420 -14.95 7.19 -16.05
CA GLU A 420 -14.24 6.82 -14.83
C GLU A 420 -13.30 7.92 -14.34
N ALA A 421 -12.55 8.55 -15.25
CA ALA A 421 -11.71 9.69 -14.90
C ALA A 421 -12.53 10.81 -14.21
N ASP A 422 -13.72 11.14 -14.72
CA ASP A 422 -14.60 12.13 -14.12
C ASP A 422 -15.02 11.76 -12.69
N ARG A 423 -15.28 10.47 -12.42
CA ARG A 423 -15.58 9.99 -11.07
C ARG A 423 -14.38 10.15 -10.12
N HIS A 424 -13.16 9.96 -10.60
CA HIS A 424 -11.96 10.22 -9.82
C HIS A 424 -11.77 11.72 -9.53
N PHE A 425 -11.97 12.58 -10.53
CA PHE A 425 -11.94 14.03 -10.34
C PHE A 425 -13.00 14.51 -9.34
N LEU A 426 -14.22 13.98 -9.38
CA LEU A 426 -15.27 14.28 -8.40
C LEU A 426 -14.92 13.83 -6.97
N GLN A 427 -13.97 12.95 -6.80
CA GLN A 427 -13.45 12.51 -5.51
C GLN A 427 -12.23 13.32 -5.05
N GLY A 428 -11.83 14.37 -5.78
CA GLY A 428 -10.71 15.24 -5.43
C GLY A 428 -9.34 14.79 -5.97
N VAL A 429 -9.32 13.82 -6.87
CA VAL A 429 -8.08 13.43 -7.59
C VAL A 429 -7.64 14.55 -8.52
N THR A 430 -6.33 14.78 -8.60
CA THR A 430 -5.74 15.78 -9.48
C THR A 430 -4.63 15.19 -10.37
N GLN A 431 -4.31 13.89 -10.24
CA GLN A 431 -3.37 13.17 -11.09
C GLN A 431 -3.88 11.76 -11.38
N LEU A 432 -4.12 11.45 -12.63
CA LEU A 432 -4.51 10.12 -13.07
C LEU A 432 -3.28 9.31 -13.50
N ILE A 433 -3.19 8.07 -13.01
CA ILE A 433 -2.20 7.07 -13.41
C ILE A 433 -2.96 5.93 -14.07
N GLY A 434 -2.93 5.87 -15.39
CA GLY A 434 -3.65 4.81 -16.12
C GLY A 434 -3.05 3.43 -15.87
N HIS A 435 -3.90 2.45 -15.65
CA HIS A 435 -3.53 1.05 -15.35
C HIS A 435 -3.92 0.14 -16.52
N GLY A 436 -3.15 -0.09 -17.61
CA GLY A 436 -2.05 0.75 -17.98
C GLY A 436 -1.54 0.35 -19.36
N TRP A 437 -0.30 0.67 -19.68
CA TRP A 437 0.33 0.40 -20.97
C TRP A 437 1.13 -0.90 -20.90
N PRO A 438 0.77 -1.95 -21.67
CA PRO A 438 1.57 -3.17 -21.76
C PRO A 438 2.70 -2.99 -22.77
N ASN A 439 3.96 -3.11 -22.33
CA ASN A 439 5.05 -3.25 -23.30
C ASN A 439 4.86 -4.55 -24.08
N THR A 440 4.92 -4.46 -25.39
CA THR A 440 4.82 -5.62 -26.28
C THR A 440 6.19 -5.95 -26.85
N SER A 441 6.70 -7.14 -26.54
CA SER A 441 7.99 -7.63 -27.03
C SER A 441 7.98 -7.78 -28.55
N ALA A 442 9.15 -7.62 -29.18
CA ALA A 442 9.29 -7.85 -30.60
C ALA A 442 8.93 -9.31 -30.96
N GLY A 443 8.18 -9.49 -32.05
CA GLY A 443 7.73 -10.80 -32.52
C GLY A 443 6.42 -11.30 -31.90
N VAL A 444 5.79 -10.51 -31.03
CA VAL A 444 4.42 -10.77 -30.57
C VAL A 444 3.43 -10.20 -31.58
N ASP A 445 2.50 -11.04 -32.00
CA ASP A 445 1.47 -10.66 -32.96
C ASP A 445 0.53 -9.56 -32.43
N TRP A 446 0.00 -8.74 -33.31
CA TRP A 446 -1.04 -7.78 -32.98
C TRP A 446 -2.27 -8.50 -32.39
N PRO A 447 -2.94 -8.00 -31.35
CA PRO A 447 -2.83 -6.66 -30.77
C PRO A 447 -1.80 -6.52 -29.63
N GLY A 448 -0.93 -7.49 -29.39
CA GLY A 448 0.16 -7.41 -28.44
C GLY A 448 -0.18 -7.91 -27.03
N ALA A 449 0.68 -7.55 -26.08
CA ALA A 449 0.57 -7.93 -24.68
C ALA A 449 -0.63 -7.27 -23.99
N ARG A 450 -1.11 -7.91 -22.93
CA ARG A 450 -2.23 -7.41 -22.12
C ARG A 450 -2.06 -7.81 -20.68
N PHE A 451 -2.42 -6.92 -19.78
CA PHE A 451 -2.55 -7.22 -18.35
C PHE A 451 -4.01 -7.56 -18.04
N TYR A 452 -4.25 -8.58 -17.19
CA TYR A 452 -5.61 -9.11 -16.92
C TYR A 452 -6.55 -8.13 -16.20
N ALA A 453 -5.98 -7.14 -15.52
CA ALA A 453 -6.68 -6.17 -14.69
C ALA A 453 -6.57 -4.75 -15.25
N ALA A 454 -6.59 -4.57 -16.55
CA ALA A 454 -6.37 -3.29 -17.18
C ALA A 454 -7.28 -3.05 -18.37
N ALA A 455 -7.53 -1.78 -18.66
CA ALA A 455 -8.22 -1.34 -19.88
C ALA A 455 -7.40 -1.58 -21.16
N VAL A 456 -6.12 -1.90 -21.05
CA VAL A 456 -5.14 -1.96 -22.17
C VAL A 456 -5.12 -0.64 -22.93
N LEU A 457 -4.46 0.35 -22.38
CA LEU A 457 -4.33 1.69 -22.97
C LEU A 457 -3.06 1.79 -23.79
N SER A 458 -3.14 1.41 -25.06
CA SER A 458 -2.02 1.48 -26.00
C SER A 458 -2.49 1.92 -27.38
N ASP A 459 -1.56 2.24 -28.26
CA ASP A 459 -1.78 2.61 -29.66
C ASP A 459 -2.37 1.47 -30.51
N ALA A 460 -2.47 0.25 -29.96
CA ALA A 460 -3.20 -0.86 -30.58
C ALA A 460 -4.73 -0.70 -30.49
N ASN A 461 -5.26 0.23 -29.69
CA ASN A 461 -6.70 0.51 -29.66
C ASN A 461 -7.16 1.21 -30.94
N PRO A 462 -8.24 0.77 -31.59
CA PRO A 462 -8.73 1.38 -32.84
C PRO A 462 -9.08 2.87 -32.69
N TRP A 463 -9.44 3.30 -31.48
CA TRP A 463 -9.81 4.68 -31.17
C TRP A 463 -8.63 5.55 -30.71
N TRP A 464 -7.40 5.01 -30.71
CA TRP A 464 -6.21 5.77 -30.24
C TRP A 464 -6.01 7.09 -30.96
N ILE A 465 -6.49 7.20 -32.20
CA ILE A 465 -6.46 8.42 -33.00
C ILE A 465 -7.10 9.64 -32.28
N VAL A 466 -8.04 9.41 -31.36
CA VAL A 466 -8.69 10.49 -30.56
C VAL A 466 -8.06 10.65 -29.18
N MET A 467 -7.06 9.85 -28.82
CA MET A 467 -6.40 9.92 -27.52
C MET A 467 -5.79 11.30 -27.21
N PRO A 468 -5.18 12.03 -28.16
CA PRO A 468 -4.65 13.37 -27.90
C PRO A 468 -5.73 14.36 -27.44
N ASP A 469 -6.94 14.28 -27.96
CA ASP A 469 -8.06 15.15 -27.56
C ASP A 469 -8.59 14.77 -26.16
N LEU A 470 -8.72 13.47 -25.89
CA LEU A 470 -9.08 12.97 -24.57
C LEU A 470 -8.01 13.35 -23.53
N SER A 471 -6.73 13.14 -23.84
CA SER A 471 -5.62 13.53 -22.96
C SER A 471 -5.64 15.04 -22.64
N ARG A 472 -5.95 15.87 -23.62
CA ARG A 472 -6.06 17.33 -23.44
C ARG A 472 -7.23 17.68 -22.52
N TYR A 473 -8.37 17.00 -22.64
CA TYR A 473 -9.49 17.16 -21.73
C TYR A 473 -9.08 16.82 -20.28
N LEU A 474 -8.47 15.65 -20.08
CA LEU A 474 -8.03 15.17 -18.77
C LEU A 474 -6.96 16.10 -18.16
N GLN A 475 -6.00 16.56 -18.96
CA GLN A 475 -4.96 17.51 -18.54
C GLN A 475 -5.56 18.84 -18.08
N ARG A 476 -6.51 19.40 -18.84
CA ARG A 476 -7.19 20.65 -18.49
C ARG A 476 -7.95 20.51 -17.19
N THR A 477 -8.72 19.43 -17.02
CA THR A 477 -9.46 19.14 -15.79
C THR A 477 -8.51 19.01 -14.61
N SER A 478 -7.45 18.21 -14.74
CA SER A 478 -6.41 18.07 -13.71
C SER A 478 -5.78 19.41 -13.34
N ALA A 479 -5.37 20.21 -14.32
CA ALA A 479 -4.75 21.51 -14.10
C ALA A 479 -5.68 22.48 -13.35
N MET A 480 -6.97 22.52 -13.71
CA MET A 480 -7.95 23.36 -13.04
C MET A 480 -8.21 22.91 -11.60
N LEU A 481 -8.27 21.61 -11.34
CA LEU A 481 -8.47 21.07 -10.00
C LEU A 481 -7.23 21.23 -9.08
N ARG A 482 -6.05 21.46 -9.64
CA ARG A 482 -4.84 21.83 -8.88
C ARG A 482 -4.79 23.31 -8.54
N ALA A 483 -5.59 24.14 -9.20
CA ALA A 483 -5.65 25.56 -8.92
C ALA A 483 -6.56 25.78 -7.70
N GLY A 484 -5.99 26.34 -6.64
CA GLY A 484 -6.72 26.63 -5.41
C GLY A 484 -6.63 25.53 -4.35
N THR A 485 -7.64 25.50 -3.48
CA THR A 485 -7.77 24.56 -2.36
C THR A 485 -9.13 23.88 -2.40
N SER A 486 -9.21 22.65 -1.85
CA SER A 486 -10.48 21.96 -1.70
C SER A 486 -11.46 22.79 -0.84
N ALA A 487 -12.71 22.87 -1.27
CA ALA A 487 -13.80 23.56 -0.58
C ALA A 487 -14.89 22.56 -0.14
N ASN A 488 -14.49 21.37 0.33
CA ASN A 488 -15.43 20.40 0.86
C ASN A 488 -16.13 20.92 2.12
N ASP A 489 -17.46 20.75 2.19
CA ASP A 489 -18.30 21.27 3.27
C ASP A 489 -18.31 20.38 4.51
N VAL A 490 -17.99 19.10 4.36
CA VAL A 490 -18.16 18.09 5.40
C VAL A 490 -16.83 17.40 5.69
N ALA A 491 -16.48 17.28 6.96
CA ALA A 491 -15.46 16.37 7.47
C ALA A 491 -16.14 15.09 7.98
N LEU A 492 -16.01 14.00 7.24
CA LEU A 492 -16.54 12.70 7.63
C LEU A 492 -15.54 11.99 8.54
N TYR A 493 -15.86 11.95 9.85
CA TYR A 493 -15.03 11.29 10.83
C TYR A 493 -15.11 9.77 10.70
N LEU A 494 -13.94 9.13 10.64
CA LEU A 494 -13.78 7.68 10.62
C LEU A 494 -13.27 7.20 12.00
N PRO A 495 -14.05 6.41 12.75
CA PRO A 495 -13.72 5.99 14.12
C PRO A 495 -12.68 4.88 14.13
N THR A 496 -11.40 5.23 13.98
CA THR A 496 -10.29 4.27 13.93
C THR A 496 -10.14 3.48 15.23
N ALA A 497 -10.36 4.12 16.38
CA ALA A 497 -10.30 3.48 17.68
C ALA A 497 -11.33 2.34 17.83
N ASP A 498 -12.55 2.57 17.38
CA ASP A 498 -13.59 1.53 17.33
C ASP A 498 -13.21 0.36 16.41
N ALA A 499 -12.63 0.66 15.25
CA ALA A 499 -12.19 -0.37 14.30
C ALA A 499 -11.06 -1.23 14.91
N TRP A 500 -10.04 -0.61 15.51
CA TRP A 500 -8.97 -1.35 16.22
C TRP A 500 -9.52 -2.27 17.31
N SER A 501 -10.50 -1.81 18.09
CA SER A 501 -11.13 -2.62 19.15
C SER A 501 -11.82 -3.89 18.64
N ARG A 502 -12.14 -3.96 17.36
CA ARG A 502 -12.79 -5.08 16.68
C ARG A 502 -11.84 -5.95 15.85
N MET A 503 -10.56 -5.56 15.72
CA MET A 503 -9.58 -6.35 14.99
C MET A 503 -9.40 -7.75 15.62
N ARG A 504 -9.06 -8.72 14.79
CA ARG A 504 -8.75 -10.10 15.16
C ARG A 504 -7.54 -10.57 14.34
N PRO A 505 -6.81 -11.60 14.78
CA PRO A 505 -5.76 -12.20 13.97
C PRO A 505 -6.25 -12.56 12.57
N GLY A 506 -5.50 -12.16 11.55
CA GLY A 506 -5.86 -12.28 10.14
C GLY A 506 -6.96 -11.32 9.66
N LYS A 507 -7.53 -10.47 10.51
CA LYS A 507 -8.60 -9.50 10.19
C LYS A 507 -8.23 -8.12 10.71
N VAL A 508 -7.22 -7.51 10.08
CA VAL A 508 -6.67 -6.20 10.46
C VAL A 508 -6.80 -5.15 9.34
N HIS A 509 -7.66 -5.37 8.35
CA HIS A 509 -7.85 -4.47 7.21
C HIS A 509 -8.67 -3.24 7.61
N LEU A 510 -8.00 -2.22 8.15
CA LEU A 510 -8.64 -1.05 8.76
C LEU A 510 -9.55 -0.29 7.78
N PHE A 511 -9.09 -0.10 6.53
CA PHE A 511 -9.89 0.58 5.49
C PHE A 511 -11.24 -0.11 5.26
N GLU A 512 -11.27 -1.44 5.11
CA GLU A 512 -12.52 -2.19 4.91
C GLU A 512 -13.44 -2.08 6.12
N MET A 513 -12.88 -2.22 7.34
CA MET A 513 -13.66 -2.11 8.58
C MET A 513 -14.33 -0.74 8.71
N LEU A 514 -13.62 0.34 8.36
CA LEU A 514 -14.16 1.71 8.40
C LEU A 514 -15.16 1.98 7.29
N ARG A 515 -14.88 1.54 6.05
CA ARG A 515 -15.81 1.61 4.92
C ARG A 515 -17.13 0.93 5.24
N ASP A 516 -17.07 -0.29 5.76
CA ASP A 516 -18.26 -1.09 6.08
C ASP A 516 -19.03 -0.52 7.28
N HIS A 517 -18.32 0.10 8.24
CA HIS A 517 -18.94 0.80 9.38
C HIS A 517 -19.75 2.03 8.94
N VAL A 518 -19.18 2.86 8.06
CA VAL A 518 -19.88 4.05 7.53
C VAL A 518 -21.04 3.66 6.61
N GLY A 519 -20.82 2.65 5.77
CA GLY A 519 -21.79 2.19 4.79
C GLY A 519 -21.99 3.15 3.61
N SER A 520 -22.55 2.63 2.53
CA SER A 520 -22.79 3.40 1.29
C SER A 520 -23.97 4.38 1.38
N ALA A 521 -24.93 4.13 2.27
CA ALA A 521 -26.15 4.95 2.39
C ALA A 521 -25.81 6.38 2.83
N LEU A 522 -24.94 6.56 3.84
CA LEU A 522 -24.54 7.87 4.32
C LEU A 522 -23.81 8.67 3.23
N VAL A 523 -22.80 8.04 2.61
CA VAL A 523 -22.02 8.68 1.54
C VAL A 523 -22.91 9.02 0.34
N GLY A 524 -23.80 8.10 -0.05
CA GLY A 524 -24.78 8.34 -1.11
C GLY A 524 -25.66 9.54 -0.82
N SER A 525 -26.16 9.67 0.41
CA SER A 525 -27.04 10.78 0.82
C SER A 525 -26.30 12.13 0.82
N LEU A 526 -25.03 12.18 1.26
CA LEU A 526 -24.21 13.39 1.21
C LEU A 526 -24.04 13.87 -0.24
N LEU A 527 -23.65 12.97 -1.13
CA LEU A 527 -23.43 13.29 -2.54
C LEU A 527 -24.72 13.70 -3.26
N ASP A 528 -25.84 13.02 -2.99
CA ASP A 528 -27.16 13.36 -3.57
C ASP A 528 -27.67 14.72 -3.09
N ALA A 529 -27.30 15.13 -1.86
CA ALA A 529 -27.58 16.46 -1.33
C ALA A 529 -26.64 17.55 -1.86
N GLY A 530 -25.63 17.19 -2.67
CA GLY A 530 -24.69 18.13 -3.29
C GLY A 530 -23.50 18.50 -2.41
N PHE A 531 -23.24 17.78 -1.29
CA PHE A 531 -22.10 18.07 -0.42
C PHE A 531 -20.85 17.32 -0.84
N GLY A 532 -19.73 18.05 -0.93
CA GLY A 532 -18.39 17.49 -0.92
C GLY A 532 -17.94 17.13 0.49
N PHE A 533 -17.07 16.11 0.64
CA PHE A 533 -16.55 15.75 1.95
C PHE A 533 -15.10 15.24 1.88
N ASP A 534 -14.38 15.44 2.97
CA ASP A 534 -13.09 14.79 3.24
C ASP A 534 -13.25 13.83 4.42
N VAL A 535 -12.49 12.73 4.40
CA VAL A 535 -12.42 11.80 5.54
C VAL A 535 -11.31 12.24 6.49
N VAL A 536 -11.59 12.15 7.79
CA VAL A 536 -10.64 12.51 8.86
C VAL A 536 -10.67 11.45 9.96
N ASP A 537 -9.58 11.36 10.72
CA ASP A 537 -9.45 10.48 11.88
C ASP A 537 -9.00 11.27 13.14
N ASP A 538 -8.88 10.56 14.27
CA ASP A 538 -8.50 11.13 15.55
C ASP A 538 -7.18 11.90 15.53
N ALA A 539 -6.21 11.42 14.75
CA ALA A 539 -4.88 12.04 14.70
C ALA A 539 -4.96 13.46 14.15
N ARG A 540 -5.86 13.72 13.19
CA ARG A 540 -6.05 15.05 12.61
C ARG A 540 -6.83 15.98 13.55
N LEU A 541 -7.90 15.49 14.16
CA LEU A 541 -8.72 16.26 15.08
C LEU A 541 -7.92 16.76 16.30
N GLN A 542 -6.92 15.98 16.77
CA GLN A 542 -6.06 16.39 17.89
C GLN A 542 -5.08 17.50 17.54
N VAL A 543 -4.69 17.66 16.27
CA VAL A 543 -3.79 18.74 15.84
C VAL A 543 -4.52 20.08 15.85
N ASP A 544 -5.74 20.14 15.33
CA ASP A 544 -6.51 21.39 15.23
C ASP A 544 -7.08 21.85 16.58
N ALA A 545 -7.30 20.95 17.53
CA ALA A 545 -7.74 21.33 18.89
C ALA A 545 -6.66 22.06 19.71
N ARG A 546 -5.43 22.22 19.19
CA ARG A 546 -4.31 22.90 19.85
C ARG A 546 -3.95 24.24 19.17
N VAL A 547 -4.66 24.63 18.14
CA VAL A 547 -4.62 25.93 17.48
C VAL A 547 -5.81 26.78 17.92
#